data_7c4f2425d3c00871e46d79c095170499
#
_entry.id   7c4f2425d3c00871e46d79c095170499
#
_cell.length_a   1.000
_cell.length_b   1.000
_cell.length_c   1.000
_cell.angle_alpha   90.00
_cell.angle_beta   90.00
_cell.angle_gamma   90.00
#
_symmetry.space_group_name_H-M   'P 1'
#
loop_
_entity.id
_entity.type
_entity.pdbx_description
1 polymer ?
#
loop_
_entity_poly.entity_id
_entity_poly.type
_entity_poly.pdbx_seq_one_letter_code
_entity_poly.pdbx_strand_id
1 'polypeptide(L)'
;MVFHLDKCIGCHTCSIACKNIWSDRKGAEYMWWNNVETKPGTGYPTKWEDQLIYKGGWENKGADGGEIKLKGAGKGKGLGNIFHNPHLPVIDDYYEPFTYKYLDLVESPESDDQPTARPVSLITGKPIAIKMGPNWDDDLSGTPDYARNDPNLKNLSETEREAMFQLEKMAFFYLPRICNHCLNPACVASCPSGAIYKRGEDGIVLVNQEECRGWRMCVTACPYKKTYYNWHTGKSEKCILCFPRLEAGLAPACMHSCVGRIRYLGVILYDADKIEKVARSPEGQLVQNHMDIMLDPNDPEVIAGAKANGVADSTIRSAQKSPVYKFVKKWGLALPLHSEFRTMPMLFYVPPLLPVMASLGKADKN
;
A
#
# COMPACT_ATOMS: atom_id res chain seq x y z
N MET A 1 -2.57 0.82 -11.35
CA MET A 1 -2.35 -0.62 -11.00
C MET A 1 -3.63 -1.24 -10.53
N VAL A 2 -3.81 -2.55 -10.71
CA VAL A 2 -4.94 -3.31 -10.14
C VAL A 2 -4.42 -4.56 -9.45
N PHE A 3 -4.94 -4.85 -8.24
CA PHE A 3 -4.70 -6.09 -7.53
C PHE A 3 -6.01 -6.86 -7.38
N HIS A 4 -6.02 -8.12 -7.77
CA HIS A 4 -7.20 -8.99 -7.71
C HIS A 4 -7.17 -9.80 -6.42
N LEU A 5 -7.89 -9.33 -5.38
CA LEU A 5 -7.79 -9.90 -4.04
C LEU A 5 -8.27 -11.33 -3.94
N ASP A 6 -9.31 -11.67 -4.68
CA ASP A 6 -9.88 -13.03 -4.68
C ASP A 6 -8.88 -14.15 -5.06
N LYS A 7 -7.82 -13.78 -5.78
CA LYS A 7 -6.76 -14.70 -6.21
C LYS A 7 -5.52 -14.66 -5.32
N CYS A 8 -5.49 -13.80 -4.31
CA CYS A 8 -4.34 -13.70 -3.41
C CYS A 8 -4.35 -14.86 -2.42
N ILE A 9 -3.26 -15.60 -2.35
CA ILE A 9 -3.09 -16.75 -1.44
C ILE A 9 -2.20 -16.44 -0.24
N GLY A 10 -1.82 -15.18 -0.04
CA GLY A 10 -0.98 -14.76 1.09
C GLY A 10 0.45 -15.36 1.10
N CYS A 11 0.99 -15.75 -0.04
CA CYS A 11 2.29 -16.45 -0.10
C CYS A 11 3.52 -15.58 0.15
N HIS A 12 3.37 -14.27 0.31
CA HIS A 12 4.42 -13.26 0.59
C HIS A 12 5.62 -13.21 -0.37
N THR A 13 5.65 -14.02 -1.44
CA THR A 13 6.74 -14.00 -2.42
C THR A 13 6.99 -12.59 -2.97
N CYS A 14 5.93 -11.83 -3.18
CA CYS A 14 6.02 -10.43 -3.62
C CYS A 14 6.65 -9.50 -2.56
N SER A 15 6.44 -9.76 -1.28
CA SER A 15 7.01 -8.99 -0.16
C SER A 15 8.52 -9.24 -0.08
N ILE A 16 8.93 -10.51 -0.13
CA ILE A 16 10.33 -10.91 -0.11
C ILE A 16 11.09 -10.39 -1.34
N ALA A 17 10.54 -10.55 -2.54
CA ALA A 17 11.20 -10.06 -3.75
C ALA A 17 11.42 -8.54 -3.71
N CYS A 18 10.45 -7.78 -3.19
CA CYS A 18 10.60 -6.35 -2.99
C CYS A 18 11.64 -6.02 -1.92
N LYS A 19 11.60 -6.74 -0.78
CA LYS A 19 12.52 -6.57 0.34
C LYS A 19 13.96 -6.75 -0.10
N ASN A 20 14.27 -7.88 -0.73
CA ASN A 20 15.63 -8.24 -1.14
C ASN A 20 16.23 -7.26 -2.15
N ILE A 21 15.41 -6.67 -3.03
CA ILE A 21 15.92 -5.72 -4.03
C ILE A 21 16.09 -4.31 -3.46
N TRP A 22 15.15 -3.85 -2.60
CA TRP A 22 15.06 -2.42 -2.28
C TRP A 22 15.30 -2.06 -0.82
N SER A 23 14.89 -2.88 0.12
CA SER A 23 14.90 -2.50 1.54
C SER A 23 15.67 -3.44 2.46
N ASP A 24 16.35 -4.43 1.92
CA ASP A 24 17.30 -5.26 2.69
C ASP A 24 18.66 -4.57 2.77
N ARG A 25 18.69 -3.50 3.56
CA ARG A 25 19.90 -2.68 3.74
C ARG A 25 19.82 -1.89 5.04
N LYS A 26 20.98 -1.42 5.47
CA LYS A 26 21.17 -0.76 6.77
C LYS A 26 20.25 0.44 6.97
N GLY A 27 19.54 0.43 8.09
CA GLY A 27 18.57 1.46 8.48
C GLY A 27 17.19 1.30 7.83
N ALA A 28 17.01 0.34 6.91
CA ALA A 28 15.77 0.04 6.20
C ALA A 28 15.23 -1.35 6.53
N GLU A 29 15.81 -2.05 7.50
CA GLU A 29 15.50 -3.43 7.83
C GLU A 29 14.04 -3.62 8.22
N TYR A 30 13.45 -2.66 8.91
CA TYR A 30 12.04 -2.68 9.32
C TYR A 30 11.07 -2.31 8.20
N MET A 31 11.56 -1.76 7.07
CA MET A 31 10.68 -1.28 5.99
C MET A 31 10.19 -2.42 5.12
N TRP A 32 8.88 -2.48 4.94
CA TRP A 32 8.23 -3.33 3.95
C TRP A 32 7.48 -2.46 2.94
N TRP A 33 8.14 -2.11 1.85
CA TRP A 33 7.52 -1.31 0.78
C TRP A 33 6.35 -2.03 0.14
N ASN A 34 6.45 -3.34 0.05
CA ASN A 34 5.34 -4.23 -0.26
C ASN A 34 5.15 -5.21 0.88
N ASN A 35 3.95 -5.28 1.41
CA ASN A 35 3.54 -6.28 2.38
C ASN A 35 2.19 -6.87 1.98
N VAL A 36 1.81 -7.96 2.60
CA VAL A 36 0.49 -8.57 2.46
C VAL A 36 -0.10 -8.70 3.85
N GLU A 37 -1.24 -8.10 4.05
CA GLU A 37 -1.95 -8.14 5.31
C GLU A 37 -3.10 -9.13 5.21
N THR A 38 -3.47 -9.72 6.31
CA THR A 38 -4.74 -10.42 6.41
C THR A 38 -5.81 -9.46 6.89
N LYS A 39 -7.00 -9.63 6.38
CA LYS A 39 -8.15 -8.85 6.79
C LYS A 39 -9.32 -9.77 7.16
N PRO A 40 -9.91 -9.53 8.34
CA PRO A 40 -9.53 -8.56 9.37
C PRO A 40 -8.15 -8.86 9.98
N GLY A 41 -7.44 -7.81 10.40
CA GLY A 41 -6.11 -7.91 11.00
C GLY A 41 -5.55 -6.53 11.37
N THR A 42 -4.40 -6.51 12.04
CA THR A 42 -3.83 -5.28 12.59
C THR A 42 -3.17 -4.38 11.55
N GLY A 43 -2.65 -4.96 10.48
CA GLY A 43 -1.93 -4.22 9.44
C GLY A 43 -0.50 -3.80 9.82
N TYR A 44 0.19 -3.14 8.87
CA TYR A 44 1.57 -2.73 9.00
C TYR A 44 1.78 -1.27 8.54
N PRO A 45 2.11 -0.31 9.41
CA PRO A 45 2.23 -0.46 10.89
C PRO A 45 0.91 -0.84 11.56
N THR A 46 0.99 -1.38 12.76
CA THR A 46 -0.15 -1.85 13.54
C THR A 46 -1.25 -0.80 13.63
N LYS A 47 -2.50 -1.15 13.30
CA LYS A 47 -3.68 -0.26 13.30
C LYS A 47 -3.52 0.98 12.40
N TRP A 48 -2.81 0.88 11.28
CA TRP A 48 -2.56 2.02 10.39
C TRP A 48 -3.84 2.69 9.84
N GLU A 49 -4.94 1.98 9.77
CA GLU A 49 -6.24 2.48 9.33
C GLU A 49 -6.90 3.40 10.36
N ASP A 50 -6.48 3.32 11.61
CA ASP A 50 -7.03 4.15 12.70
C ASP A 50 -6.56 5.61 12.57
N GLN A 51 -7.44 6.45 12.06
CA GLN A 51 -7.19 7.88 11.87
C GLN A 51 -7.24 8.70 13.17
N LEU A 52 -7.58 8.10 14.30
CA LEU A 52 -7.43 8.73 15.63
C LEU A 52 -5.97 8.63 16.08
N ILE A 53 -5.33 7.53 15.80
CA ILE A 53 -3.91 7.28 16.11
C ILE A 53 -3.01 7.92 15.05
N TYR A 54 -3.19 7.55 13.78
CA TYR A 54 -2.32 7.96 12.66
C TYR A 54 -3.06 8.89 11.71
N LYS A 55 -3.01 10.17 11.96
CA LYS A 55 -3.59 11.15 11.03
C LYS A 55 -2.86 11.13 9.70
N GLY A 56 -3.60 11.35 8.62
CA GLY A 56 -3.04 11.45 7.28
C GLY A 56 -4.11 11.73 6.23
N GLY A 57 -3.69 12.00 4.99
CA GLY A 57 -4.60 12.37 3.92
C GLY A 57 -5.14 13.79 4.08
N TRP A 58 -6.32 13.99 3.53
CA TRP A 58 -6.98 15.29 3.49
C TRP A 58 -8.33 15.24 4.23
N GLU A 59 -8.72 16.35 4.80
CA GLU A 59 -10.07 16.58 5.35
C GLU A 59 -10.75 17.72 4.60
N ASN A 60 -12.03 17.62 4.40
CA ASN A 60 -12.85 18.72 3.92
C ASN A 60 -13.37 19.52 5.14
N LYS A 61 -13.03 20.81 5.21
CA LYS A 61 -13.51 21.71 6.25
C LYS A 61 -14.60 22.63 5.67
N GLY A 62 -15.81 22.22 5.82
CA GLY A 62 -16.98 22.97 5.39
C GLY A 62 -18.06 22.11 4.75
N ALA A 63 -19.12 22.77 4.28
CA ALA A 63 -20.14 22.14 3.46
C ALA A 63 -19.53 21.64 2.14
N ASP A 64 -20.23 20.79 1.43
CA ASP A 64 -19.83 20.22 0.14
C ASP A 64 -19.20 21.26 -0.79
N GLY A 65 -17.97 20.99 -1.22
CA GLY A 65 -17.15 21.92 -2.00
C GLY A 65 -16.20 22.81 -1.19
N GLY A 66 -16.10 22.61 0.13
CA GLY A 66 -15.24 23.38 1.03
C GLY A 66 -13.72 23.20 0.79
N GLU A 67 -12.93 23.96 1.53
CA GLU A 67 -11.45 23.91 1.47
C GLU A 67 -10.93 22.57 2.01
N ILE A 68 -10.11 21.86 1.24
CA ILE A 68 -9.40 20.68 1.73
C ILE A 68 -8.11 21.08 2.47
N LYS A 69 -7.86 20.43 3.60
CA LYS A 69 -6.68 20.63 4.45
C LYS A 69 -5.99 19.31 4.76
N LEU A 70 -4.67 19.37 4.89
CA LEU A 70 -3.90 18.19 5.33
C LEU A 70 -4.26 17.84 6.77
N LYS A 71 -4.64 16.58 7.01
CA LYS A 71 -4.82 16.08 8.38
C LYS A 71 -3.49 16.03 9.12
N GLY A 72 -3.47 16.58 10.33
CA GLY A 72 -2.27 16.54 11.18
C GLY A 72 -1.20 17.59 10.88
N ALA A 73 -1.35 18.39 9.80
CA ALA A 73 -0.41 19.43 9.38
C ALA A 73 -1.07 20.81 9.37
N GLY A 74 -1.70 21.21 10.46
CA GLY A 74 -2.33 22.55 10.57
C GLY A 74 -1.32 23.69 10.58
N LYS A 75 -1.71 24.87 10.05
CA LYS A 75 -0.92 26.12 10.15
C LYS A 75 -0.52 26.35 11.62
N GLY A 76 0.77 26.55 11.90
CA GLY A 76 1.33 26.75 13.24
C GLY A 76 1.75 25.50 14.00
N LYS A 77 1.31 24.29 13.61
CA LYS A 77 1.75 23.02 14.22
C LYS A 77 2.99 22.40 13.53
N GLY A 78 3.38 22.92 12.37
CA GLY A 78 4.48 22.37 11.58
C GLY A 78 5.82 22.35 12.31
N LEU A 79 6.16 23.44 13.00
CA LEU A 79 7.41 23.54 13.78
C LEU A 79 7.39 22.62 15.00
N GLY A 80 6.28 22.55 15.73
CA GLY A 80 6.13 21.63 16.87
C GLY A 80 6.26 20.16 16.46
N ASN A 81 5.69 19.79 15.31
CA ASN A 81 5.73 18.42 14.79
C ASN A 81 7.14 17.98 14.34
N ILE A 82 8.08 18.89 14.14
CA ILE A 82 9.49 18.54 13.89
C ILE A 82 10.13 17.91 15.14
N PHE A 83 9.79 18.44 16.31
CA PHE A 83 10.35 17.97 17.58
C PHE A 83 9.56 16.83 18.20
N HIS A 84 8.23 16.91 18.12
CA HIS A 84 7.35 15.86 18.64
C HIS A 84 6.10 15.73 17.78
N ASN A 85 5.92 14.56 17.19
CA ASN A 85 4.76 14.25 16.35
C ASN A 85 4.08 12.95 16.86
N PRO A 86 2.98 13.08 17.63
CA PRO A 86 2.31 11.92 18.21
C PRO A 86 1.62 11.00 17.18
N HIS A 87 1.54 11.42 15.92
CA HIS A 87 0.92 10.66 14.84
C HIS A 87 1.93 9.94 13.94
N LEU A 88 3.21 9.99 14.29
CA LEU A 88 4.23 9.19 13.63
C LEU A 88 4.19 7.77 14.19
N PRO A 89 4.21 6.74 13.33
CA PRO A 89 4.47 5.39 13.79
C PRO A 89 5.84 5.32 14.48
N VAL A 90 5.89 4.64 15.60
CA VAL A 90 7.12 4.31 16.32
C VAL A 90 7.62 2.93 15.93
N ILE A 91 8.82 2.56 16.35
CA ILE A 91 9.40 1.27 15.96
C ILE A 91 8.56 0.06 16.46
N ASP A 92 7.87 0.23 17.57
CA ASP A 92 7.00 -0.81 18.15
C ASP A 92 5.70 -1.03 17.37
N ASP A 93 5.33 -0.11 16.48
CA ASP A 93 4.19 -0.26 15.57
C ASP A 93 4.55 -1.12 14.35
N TYR A 94 5.84 -1.40 14.17
CA TYR A 94 6.37 -2.24 13.13
C TYR A 94 6.82 -3.58 13.67
N TYR A 95 6.99 -4.55 12.79
CA TYR A 95 7.55 -5.84 13.17
C TYR A 95 9.02 -5.69 13.58
N GLU A 96 9.45 -6.55 14.48
CA GLU A 96 10.85 -6.68 14.80
C GLU A 96 11.63 -6.97 13.52
N PRO A 97 12.64 -6.15 13.14
CA PRO A 97 13.40 -6.39 11.93
C PRO A 97 14.24 -7.66 12.08
N PHE A 98 14.18 -8.50 11.08
CA PHE A 98 14.86 -9.80 11.09
C PHE A 98 15.52 -10.09 9.74
N THR A 99 16.47 -11.01 9.76
CA THR A 99 17.09 -11.64 8.59
C THR A 99 17.04 -13.15 8.74
N TYR A 100 17.31 -13.89 7.66
CA TYR A 100 17.44 -15.33 7.72
C TYR A 100 18.90 -15.73 7.74
N LYS A 101 19.22 -16.72 8.55
CA LYS A 101 20.54 -17.34 8.55
C LYS A 101 20.57 -18.46 7.52
N TYR A 102 20.78 -18.09 6.25
CA TYR A 102 20.74 -19.04 5.13
C TYR A 102 21.84 -20.10 5.19
N LEU A 103 22.95 -19.85 5.88
CA LEU A 103 24.00 -20.84 6.08
C LEU A 103 23.48 -22.08 6.80
N ASP A 104 22.51 -21.94 7.68
CA ASP A 104 21.90 -23.08 8.36
C ASP A 104 21.26 -24.08 7.38
N LEU A 105 20.88 -23.66 6.17
CA LEU A 105 20.35 -24.54 5.13
C LEU A 105 21.46 -25.33 4.42
N VAL A 106 22.67 -24.77 4.34
CA VAL A 106 23.80 -25.36 3.62
C VAL A 106 24.64 -26.25 4.56
N GLU A 107 24.75 -25.80 5.81
CA GLU A 107 25.60 -26.46 6.83
C GLU A 107 24.83 -27.46 7.70
N SER A 108 23.52 -27.61 7.49
CA SER A 108 22.69 -28.57 8.23
C SER A 108 23.20 -30.01 7.96
N PRO A 109 23.35 -30.81 9.01
CA PRO A 109 23.71 -32.21 8.84
C PRO A 109 22.64 -32.96 8.03
N GLU A 110 23.07 -33.98 7.32
CA GLU A 110 22.16 -34.90 6.62
C GLU A 110 21.23 -35.57 7.64
N SER A 111 19.91 -35.41 7.45
CA SER A 111 18.89 -36.01 8.32
C SER A 111 17.57 -36.16 7.55
N ASP A 112 16.63 -36.92 8.12
CA ASP A 112 15.29 -37.05 7.58
C ASP A 112 14.43 -35.76 7.71
N ASP A 113 14.86 -34.82 8.55
CA ASP A 113 14.21 -33.53 8.73
C ASP A 113 14.64 -32.52 7.67
N GLN A 114 13.68 -31.76 7.16
CA GLN A 114 13.97 -30.66 6.23
C GLN A 114 14.62 -29.49 6.97
N PRO A 115 15.83 -29.02 6.56
CA PRO A 115 16.45 -27.85 7.18
C PRO A 115 15.61 -26.60 6.92
N THR A 116 15.50 -25.76 7.93
CA THR A 116 14.72 -24.51 7.86
C THR A 116 15.58 -23.32 8.25
N ALA A 117 15.63 -22.30 7.41
CA ALA A 117 16.27 -21.05 7.79
C ALA A 117 15.48 -20.40 8.93
N ARG A 118 16.11 -20.18 10.08
CA ARG A 118 15.48 -19.48 11.20
C ARG A 118 15.63 -17.98 11.05
N PRO A 119 14.55 -17.19 11.29
CA PRO A 119 14.68 -15.75 11.36
C PRO A 119 15.52 -15.36 12.59
N VAL A 120 16.44 -14.43 12.40
CA VAL A 120 17.29 -13.87 13.44
C VAL A 120 16.99 -12.40 13.58
N SER A 121 16.66 -11.95 14.80
CA SER A 121 16.42 -10.56 15.11
C SER A 121 17.64 -9.70 14.79
N LEU A 122 17.43 -8.62 14.07
CA LEU A 122 18.47 -7.61 13.82
C LEU A 122 18.70 -6.69 15.02
N ILE A 123 17.81 -6.74 16.02
CA ILE A 123 17.93 -5.98 17.26
C ILE A 123 18.74 -6.77 18.29
N THR A 124 18.35 -8.02 18.53
CA THR A 124 18.93 -8.83 19.61
C THR A 124 20.04 -9.79 19.14
N GLY A 125 20.14 -10.04 17.83
CA GLY A 125 21.04 -11.04 17.24
C GLY A 125 20.67 -12.49 17.58
N LYS A 126 19.51 -12.72 18.18
CA LYS A 126 19.05 -14.06 18.59
C LYS A 126 18.00 -14.60 17.63
N PRO A 127 17.87 -15.93 17.50
CA PRO A 127 16.76 -16.52 16.77
C PRO A 127 15.41 -16.06 17.34
N ILE A 128 14.49 -15.70 16.46
CA ILE A 128 13.12 -15.39 16.81
C ILE A 128 12.35 -16.71 16.93
N ALA A 129 11.65 -16.89 18.04
CA ALA A 129 10.81 -18.06 18.24
C ALA A 129 9.54 -17.91 17.39
N ILE A 130 9.42 -18.74 16.36
CA ILE A 130 8.18 -18.91 15.61
C ILE A 130 7.40 -20.04 16.28
N LYS A 131 6.29 -19.69 16.91
CA LYS A 131 5.51 -20.69 17.64
C LYS A 131 4.60 -21.49 16.73
N MET A 132 4.01 -20.85 15.72
CA MET A 132 3.10 -21.46 14.77
C MET A 132 3.14 -20.74 13.43
N GLY A 133 3.42 -21.43 12.35
CA GLY A 133 3.37 -20.93 10.97
C GLY A 133 4.22 -19.71 10.64
N PRO A 134 4.25 -19.28 9.40
CA PRO A 134 4.95 -18.07 8.99
C PRO A 134 4.12 -16.83 9.32
N ASN A 135 4.50 -16.11 10.34
CA ASN A 135 3.92 -14.82 10.71
C ASN A 135 4.72 -13.71 10.03
N TRP A 136 4.29 -13.29 8.85
CA TRP A 136 5.01 -12.29 8.09
C TRP A 136 4.56 -10.88 8.37
N ASP A 137 3.26 -10.67 8.53
CA ASP A 137 2.71 -9.35 8.52
C ASP A 137 1.93 -8.98 9.77
N ASP A 138 1.18 -9.77 10.35
CA ASP A 138 0.43 -9.43 11.54
C ASP A 138 -0.16 -10.62 12.20
N ASP A 139 -0.92 -11.38 11.68
CA ASP A 139 -1.74 -12.26 12.44
C ASP A 139 -2.10 -13.51 11.67
N LEU A 140 -1.40 -13.74 10.54
CA LEU A 140 -2.08 -14.67 9.74
C LEU A 140 -1.34 -15.69 9.02
N SER A 141 -1.48 -16.77 9.54
CA SER A 141 -1.22 -18.05 8.92
C SER A 141 -2.47 -18.77 8.45
N GLY A 142 -3.61 -18.11 8.41
CA GLY A 142 -4.84 -18.63 7.84
C GLY A 142 -5.74 -19.43 8.78
N THR A 143 -5.41 -19.54 10.07
CA THR A 143 -6.32 -20.10 11.07
C THR A 143 -6.38 -19.27 12.33
N PRO A 144 -7.57 -19.17 13.00
CA PRO A 144 -7.69 -18.47 14.28
C PRO A 144 -6.77 -19.02 15.37
N ASP A 145 -6.43 -20.30 15.34
CA ASP A 145 -5.55 -20.92 16.32
C ASP A 145 -4.10 -20.43 16.17
N TYR A 146 -3.65 -20.23 14.96
CA TYR A 146 -2.35 -19.62 14.69
C TYR A 146 -2.34 -18.16 15.05
N ALA A 147 -3.38 -17.42 14.67
CA ALA A 147 -3.50 -16.00 14.97
C ALA A 147 -3.47 -15.71 16.47
N ARG A 148 -4.10 -16.54 17.31
CA ARG A 148 -4.06 -16.39 18.78
C ARG A 148 -2.67 -16.40 19.37
N ASN A 149 -1.72 -17.06 18.72
CA ASN A 149 -0.33 -17.17 19.17
C ASN A 149 0.61 -16.19 18.45
N ASP A 150 0.09 -15.32 17.58
CA ASP A 150 0.90 -14.34 16.86
C ASP A 150 1.42 -13.27 17.81
N PRO A 151 2.75 -13.09 17.91
CA PRO A 151 3.34 -12.06 18.76
C PRO A 151 2.97 -10.63 18.34
N ASN A 152 2.55 -10.43 17.09
CA ASN A 152 2.13 -9.11 16.58
C ASN A 152 0.76 -8.68 17.15
N LEU A 153 -0.03 -9.59 17.69
CA LEU A 153 -1.29 -9.28 18.35
C LEU A 153 -1.14 -8.75 19.80
N LYS A 154 0.08 -8.65 20.30
CA LYS A 154 0.37 -8.17 21.66
C LYS A 154 -0.24 -6.79 21.98
N ASN A 155 -0.43 -5.95 20.96
CA ASN A 155 -0.97 -4.60 21.08
C ASN A 155 -2.50 -4.53 21.00
N LEU A 156 -3.18 -5.66 20.84
CA LEU A 156 -4.63 -5.76 20.90
C LEU A 156 -5.09 -6.15 22.29
N SER A 157 -6.17 -5.54 22.76
CA SER A 157 -6.89 -6.02 23.94
C SER A 157 -7.53 -7.39 23.65
N GLU A 158 -7.86 -8.13 24.68
CA GLU A 158 -8.53 -9.44 24.56
C GLU A 158 -9.87 -9.31 23.82
N THR A 159 -10.64 -8.28 24.10
CA THR A 159 -11.92 -7.99 23.42
C THR A 159 -11.73 -7.70 21.94
N GLU A 160 -10.73 -6.90 21.57
CA GLU A 160 -10.42 -6.60 20.16
C GLU A 160 -10.00 -7.88 19.41
N ARG A 161 -9.19 -8.70 20.06
CA ARG A 161 -8.71 -9.97 19.50
C ARG A 161 -9.86 -10.96 19.27
N GLU A 162 -10.74 -11.12 20.24
CA GLU A 162 -11.90 -12.01 20.10
C GLU A 162 -12.86 -11.51 19.01
N ALA A 163 -13.14 -10.20 18.96
CA ALA A 163 -13.97 -9.61 17.91
C ALA A 163 -13.37 -9.85 16.52
N MET A 164 -12.05 -9.72 16.37
CA MET A 164 -11.34 -10.00 15.12
C MET A 164 -11.52 -11.46 14.71
N PHE A 165 -11.34 -12.42 15.62
CA PHE A 165 -11.51 -13.85 15.34
C PHE A 165 -12.93 -14.23 14.97
N GLN A 166 -13.93 -13.57 15.54
CA GLN A 166 -15.32 -13.80 15.13
C GLN A 166 -15.60 -13.31 13.71
N LEU A 167 -15.01 -12.17 13.33
CA LEU A 167 -15.12 -11.66 11.97
C LEU A 167 -14.39 -12.54 10.96
N GLU A 168 -13.21 -13.06 11.28
CA GLU A 168 -12.44 -13.96 10.40
C GLU A 168 -13.20 -15.23 10.02
N LYS A 169 -14.04 -15.74 10.91
CA LYS A 169 -14.90 -16.89 10.59
C LYS A 169 -15.90 -16.62 9.46
N MET A 170 -16.26 -15.35 9.25
CA MET A 170 -17.26 -14.94 8.27
C MET A 170 -16.65 -14.30 7.02
N ALA A 171 -15.57 -13.55 7.19
CA ALA A 171 -14.93 -12.81 6.12
C ALA A 171 -13.41 -12.80 6.33
N PHE A 172 -12.69 -13.36 5.38
CA PHE A 172 -11.25 -13.50 5.41
C PHE A 172 -10.68 -13.30 4.02
N PHE A 173 -9.67 -12.43 3.89
CA PHE A 173 -8.94 -12.24 2.63
C PHE A 173 -7.56 -11.63 2.87
N TYR A 174 -6.67 -11.77 1.91
CA TYR A 174 -5.36 -11.15 1.92
C TYR A 174 -5.38 -9.81 1.18
N LEU A 175 -4.76 -8.78 1.79
CA LEU A 175 -4.65 -7.43 1.24
C LEU A 175 -3.18 -7.09 0.96
N PRO A 176 -2.69 -7.32 -0.26
CA PRO A 176 -1.37 -6.86 -0.65
C PRO A 176 -1.34 -5.34 -0.77
N ARG A 177 -0.36 -4.69 -0.13
CA ARG A 177 -0.25 -3.24 -0.07
C ARG A 177 1.13 -2.75 -0.52
N ILE A 178 1.12 -1.72 -1.37
CA ILE A 178 2.29 -0.93 -1.76
C ILE A 178 1.95 0.56 -1.69
N CYS A 179 2.89 1.44 -2.05
CA CYS A 179 2.54 2.85 -2.26
C CYS A 179 1.50 2.98 -3.39
N ASN A 180 0.48 3.77 -3.15
CA ASN A 180 -0.62 3.97 -4.10
C ASN A 180 -0.29 4.96 -5.23
N HIS A 181 0.85 5.66 -5.16
CA HIS A 181 1.25 6.69 -6.13
C HIS A 181 0.10 7.65 -6.48
N CYS A 182 -0.59 8.15 -5.48
CA CYS A 182 -1.84 8.90 -5.52
C CYS A 182 -1.83 10.06 -6.54
N LEU A 183 -3.00 10.44 -7.06
CA LEU A 183 -3.16 11.65 -7.89
C LEU A 183 -3.11 12.93 -7.05
N ASN A 184 -3.66 12.89 -5.84
CA ASN A 184 -3.59 13.99 -4.86
C ASN A 184 -2.76 13.56 -3.64
N PRO A 185 -1.42 13.46 -3.78
CA PRO A 185 -0.58 12.83 -2.76
C PRO A 185 -0.34 13.76 -1.56
N ALA A 186 -0.95 13.45 -0.43
CA ALA A 186 -0.75 14.19 0.82
C ALA A 186 0.72 14.21 1.28
N CYS A 187 1.48 13.17 0.98
CA CYS A 187 2.91 13.12 1.29
C CYS A 187 3.74 14.13 0.49
N VAL A 188 3.36 14.42 -0.77
CA VAL A 188 4.01 15.48 -1.57
C VAL A 188 3.67 16.85 -1.00
N ALA A 189 2.40 17.12 -0.77
CA ALA A 189 1.94 18.40 -0.25
C ALA A 189 2.45 18.71 1.15
N SER A 190 2.82 17.71 1.93
CA SER A 190 3.34 17.89 3.30
C SER A 190 4.84 18.14 3.37
N CYS A 191 5.59 17.97 2.27
CA CYS A 191 7.04 18.06 2.30
C CYS A 191 7.51 19.53 2.22
N PRO A 192 8.13 20.10 3.27
CA PRO A 192 8.54 21.51 3.25
C PRO A 192 9.72 21.79 2.32
N SER A 193 10.56 20.78 2.04
CA SER A 193 11.71 20.93 1.14
C SER A 193 11.39 20.61 -0.33
N GLY A 194 10.15 20.19 -0.65
CA GLY A 194 9.82 19.75 -2.01
C GLY A 194 10.48 18.45 -2.47
N ALA A 195 11.22 17.77 -1.58
CA ALA A 195 11.99 16.58 -1.93
C ALA A 195 11.13 15.39 -2.42
N ILE A 196 9.88 15.32 -2.01
CA ILE A 196 8.96 14.31 -2.51
C ILE A 196 8.10 14.91 -3.63
N TYR A 197 8.05 14.23 -4.75
CA TYR A 197 7.42 14.76 -5.97
C TYR A 197 6.73 13.65 -6.78
N LYS A 198 5.86 14.05 -7.69
CA LYS A 198 5.20 13.18 -8.66
C LYS A 198 5.83 13.38 -10.02
N ARG A 199 6.33 12.31 -10.64
CA ARG A 199 6.91 12.37 -12.00
C ARG A 199 5.82 12.70 -12.99
N GLY A 200 6.14 13.58 -13.96
CA GLY A 200 5.20 13.99 -15.00
C GLY A 200 4.97 12.91 -16.05
N GLU A 201 6.00 12.14 -16.36
CA GLU A 201 5.99 11.15 -17.45
C GLU A 201 5.18 9.88 -17.16
N ASP A 202 5.10 9.44 -15.92
CA ASP A 202 4.45 8.19 -15.52
C ASP A 202 3.61 8.28 -14.25
N GLY A 203 3.64 9.43 -13.58
CA GLY A 203 2.90 9.68 -12.36
C GLY A 203 3.42 8.93 -11.14
N ILE A 204 4.63 8.38 -11.18
CA ILE A 204 5.25 7.75 -10.02
C ILE A 204 5.65 8.82 -9.00
N VAL A 205 5.31 8.61 -7.73
CA VAL A 205 5.72 9.51 -6.65
C VAL A 205 7.06 9.03 -6.11
N LEU A 206 8.07 9.90 -6.13
CA LEU A 206 9.44 9.63 -5.70
C LEU A 206 9.90 10.58 -4.59
N VAL A 207 11.04 10.27 -3.99
CA VAL A 207 11.74 11.13 -3.03
C VAL A 207 13.13 11.42 -3.58
N ASN A 208 13.41 12.69 -3.84
CA ASN A 208 14.77 13.12 -4.13
C ASN A 208 15.61 13.05 -2.85
N GLN A 209 16.58 12.14 -2.87
CA GLN A 209 17.40 11.86 -1.69
C GLN A 209 18.37 13.01 -1.35
N GLU A 210 18.77 13.80 -2.32
CA GLU A 210 19.67 14.94 -2.11
C GLU A 210 18.94 16.09 -1.38
N GLU A 211 17.69 16.34 -1.74
CA GLU A 211 16.86 17.42 -1.17
C GLU A 211 16.14 17.01 0.12
N CYS A 212 16.00 15.72 0.38
CA CYS A 212 15.33 15.24 1.59
C CYS A 212 16.08 15.69 2.85
N ARG A 213 15.38 16.34 3.78
CA ARG A 213 15.93 16.79 5.08
C ARG A 213 15.47 15.95 6.27
N GLY A 214 14.79 14.83 6.01
CA GLY A 214 14.42 13.87 7.05
C GLY A 214 13.37 14.34 8.04
N TRP A 215 12.57 15.36 7.73
CA TRP A 215 11.56 15.89 8.66
C TRP A 215 10.37 14.95 8.93
N ARG A 216 10.28 13.87 8.21
CA ARG A 216 9.26 12.81 8.37
C ARG A 216 7.79 13.25 8.22
N MET A 217 7.54 14.47 7.76
CA MET A 217 6.16 14.96 7.54
C MET A 217 5.41 14.12 6.51
N CYS A 218 6.11 13.59 5.50
CA CYS A 218 5.53 12.67 4.51
C CYS A 218 5.11 11.32 5.11
N VAL A 219 5.77 10.87 6.19
CA VAL A 219 5.39 9.64 6.92
C VAL A 219 4.06 9.85 7.63
N THR A 220 3.91 10.98 8.33
CA THR A 220 2.64 11.32 8.99
C THR A 220 1.52 11.55 7.98
N ALA A 221 1.79 12.34 6.92
CA ALA A 221 0.77 12.73 5.96
C ALA A 221 0.26 11.58 5.09
N CYS A 222 1.07 10.53 4.88
CA CYS A 222 0.61 9.35 4.15
C CYS A 222 -0.45 8.60 4.96
N PRO A 223 -1.74 8.57 4.55
CA PRO A 223 -2.76 7.88 5.32
C PRO A 223 -2.61 6.35 5.24
N TYR A 224 -1.95 5.85 4.22
CA TYR A 224 -1.66 4.42 4.02
C TYR A 224 -0.39 3.96 4.73
N LYS A 225 0.36 4.87 5.38
CA LYS A 225 1.64 4.61 6.07
C LYS A 225 2.65 3.84 5.22
N LYS A 226 2.72 4.17 3.92
CA LYS A 226 3.66 3.57 2.95
C LYS A 226 4.85 4.49 2.62
N THR A 227 5.16 5.43 3.50
CA THR A 227 6.38 6.22 3.51
C THR A 227 7.12 5.92 4.81
N TYR A 228 8.42 5.67 4.73
CA TYR A 228 9.26 5.22 5.83
C TYR A 228 10.43 6.18 6.03
N TYR A 229 11.16 6.02 7.12
CA TYR A 229 12.34 6.80 7.44
C TYR A 229 13.53 5.87 7.65
N ASN A 230 14.59 6.09 6.87
CA ASN A 230 15.82 5.33 7.03
C ASN A 230 16.68 5.95 8.13
N TRP A 231 16.82 5.23 9.22
CA TRP A 231 17.54 5.69 10.41
C TRP A 231 19.06 5.80 10.21
N HIS A 232 19.61 5.09 9.23
CA HIS A 232 21.03 5.17 8.89
C HIS A 232 21.34 6.39 8.03
N THR A 233 20.54 6.64 7.01
CA THR A 233 20.76 7.74 6.07
C THR A 233 20.13 9.06 6.53
N GLY A 234 19.19 9.04 7.48
CA GLY A 234 18.41 10.19 7.89
C GLY A 234 17.43 10.69 6.84
N LYS A 235 17.02 9.85 5.89
CA LYS A 235 16.18 10.22 4.75
C LYS A 235 14.88 9.43 4.73
N SER A 236 13.85 10.02 4.11
CA SER A 236 12.59 9.30 3.88
C SER A 236 12.68 8.45 2.62
N GLU A 237 12.04 7.28 2.68
CA GLU A 237 12.02 6.29 1.61
C GLU A 237 10.64 5.68 1.44
N LYS A 238 10.34 5.20 0.24
CA LYS A 238 9.08 4.52 -0.07
C LYS A 238 9.19 3.73 -1.36
N CYS A 239 8.18 2.91 -1.64
CA CYS A 239 8.06 2.22 -2.92
C CYS A 239 8.24 3.20 -4.10
N ILE A 240 9.11 2.85 -5.03
CA ILE A 240 9.44 3.59 -6.24
C ILE A 240 8.79 2.99 -7.49
N LEU A 241 7.82 2.08 -7.34
CA LEU A 241 7.21 1.27 -8.40
C LEU A 241 8.24 0.53 -9.28
N CYS A 242 9.43 0.27 -8.75
CA CYS A 242 10.55 -0.31 -9.48
C CYS A 242 10.85 0.42 -10.81
N PHE A 243 10.77 1.78 -10.83
CA PHE A 243 10.93 2.54 -12.07
C PHE A 243 12.19 2.19 -12.86
N PRO A 244 13.37 1.87 -12.26
CA PRO A 244 14.52 1.45 -13.06
C PRO A 244 14.28 0.15 -13.83
N ARG A 245 13.44 -0.75 -13.29
CA ARG A 245 13.02 -1.96 -14.01
C ARG A 245 12.02 -1.64 -15.12
N LEU A 246 11.09 -0.73 -14.86
CA LEU A 246 10.12 -0.27 -15.88
C LEU A 246 10.81 0.39 -17.07
N GLU A 247 11.80 1.24 -16.83
CA GLU A 247 12.62 1.88 -17.86
C GLU A 247 13.43 0.86 -18.68
N ALA A 248 13.83 -0.26 -18.05
CA ALA A 248 14.46 -1.40 -18.72
C ALA A 248 13.46 -2.37 -19.38
N GLY A 249 12.15 -2.04 -19.43
CA GLY A 249 11.11 -2.91 -20.01
C GLY A 249 10.72 -4.10 -19.14
N LEU A 250 11.11 -4.12 -17.86
CA LEU A 250 10.85 -5.21 -16.94
C LEU A 250 9.70 -4.86 -15.99
N ALA A 251 8.89 -5.85 -15.63
CA ALA A 251 7.85 -5.65 -14.62
C ALA A 251 8.45 -5.35 -13.22
N PRO A 252 7.73 -4.59 -12.37
CA PRO A 252 8.07 -4.45 -10.96
C PRO A 252 8.28 -5.80 -10.29
N ALA A 253 9.26 -5.88 -9.38
CA ALA A 253 9.66 -7.14 -8.76
C ALA A 253 8.46 -7.87 -8.11
N CYS A 254 7.63 -7.13 -7.37
CA CYS A 254 6.44 -7.69 -6.70
C CYS A 254 5.34 -8.18 -7.66
N MET A 255 5.34 -7.71 -8.90
CA MET A 255 4.44 -8.21 -9.95
C MET A 255 5.02 -9.43 -10.64
N HIS A 256 6.32 -9.37 -10.96
CA HIS A 256 7.03 -10.45 -11.62
C HIS A 256 7.04 -11.73 -10.78
N SER A 257 7.27 -11.61 -9.48
CA SER A 257 7.33 -12.73 -8.52
C SER A 257 5.97 -13.23 -8.04
N CYS A 258 4.87 -12.57 -8.43
CA CYS A 258 3.54 -12.95 -7.94
C CYS A 258 3.11 -14.32 -8.49
N VAL A 259 2.98 -15.30 -7.61
CA VAL A 259 2.60 -16.68 -7.96
C VAL A 259 1.20 -16.72 -8.60
N GLY A 260 0.23 -16.06 -7.98
CA GLY A 260 -1.16 -16.02 -8.45
C GLY A 260 -1.41 -15.07 -9.62
N ARG A 261 -0.38 -14.34 -10.09
CA ARG A 261 -0.50 -13.34 -11.18
C ARG A 261 -1.64 -12.34 -10.95
N ILE A 262 -1.85 -11.93 -9.70
CA ILE A 262 -2.97 -11.09 -9.30
C ILE A 262 -2.76 -9.60 -9.57
N ARG A 263 -1.56 -9.20 -9.97
CA ARG A 263 -1.12 -7.81 -10.08
C ARG A 263 -1.03 -7.38 -11.52
N TYR A 264 -1.78 -6.34 -11.87
CA TYR A 264 -1.84 -5.78 -13.23
C TYR A 264 -1.28 -4.36 -13.22
N LEU A 265 -0.42 -4.08 -14.19
CA LEU A 265 0.13 -2.75 -14.44
C LEU A 265 -0.30 -2.30 -15.84
N GLY A 266 -0.61 -1.01 -15.97
CA GLY A 266 -0.95 -0.42 -17.27
C GLY A 266 -1.10 1.08 -17.16
N VAL A 267 -1.06 1.73 -18.31
CA VAL A 267 -1.31 3.16 -18.44
C VAL A 267 -2.83 3.41 -18.31
N ILE A 268 -3.20 4.49 -17.66
CA ILE A 268 -4.57 5.01 -17.63
C ILE A 268 -4.52 6.51 -17.90
N LEU A 269 -5.40 6.99 -18.77
CA LEU A 269 -5.59 8.42 -19.01
C LEU A 269 -6.58 8.96 -17.99
N TYR A 270 -6.36 10.18 -17.52
CA TYR A 270 -7.23 10.83 -16.55
C TYR A 270 -7.29 12.35 -16.79
N ASP A 271 -8.36 12.97 -16.34
CA ASP A 271 -8.57 14.41 -16.40
C ASP A 271 -7.90 15.06 -15.15
N ALA A 272 -6.75 15.67 -15.37
CA ALA A 272 -5.98 16.29 -14.29
C ALA A 272 -6.66 17.54 -13.71
N ASP A 273 -7.43 18.27 -14.50
CA ASP A 273 -8.08 19.51 -14.07
C ASP A 273 -9.22 19.26 -13.07
N LYS A 274 -9.75 18.03 -13.06
CA LYS A 274 -10.81 17.63 -12.13
C LYS A 274 -10.29 17.12 -10.77
N ILE A 275 -9.00 16.94 -10.58
CA ILE A 275 -8.42 16.36 -9.36
C ILE A 275 -8.86 17.13 -8.11
N GLU A 276 -8.74 18.46 -8.12
CA GLU A 276 -9.12 19.29 -6.98
C GLU A 276 -10.62 19.22 -6.69
N LYS A 277 -11.44 19.28 -7.73
CA LYS A 277 -12.90 19.15 -7.61
C LYS A 277 -13.29 17.81 -6.97
N VAL A 278 -12.68 16.72 -7.43
CA VAL A 278 -12.94 15.39 -6.86
C VAL A 278 -12.50 15.32 -5.41
N ALA A 279 -11.34 15.88 -5.06
CA ALA A 279 -10.85 15.89 -3.68
C ALA A 279 -11.79 16.65 -2.73
N ARG A 280 -12.58 17.61 -3.25
CA ARG A 280 -13.58 18.42 -2.50
C ARG A 280 -14.97 17.78 -2.48
N SER A 281 -15.19 16.69 -3.22
CA SER A 281 -16.52 16.07 -3.33
C SER A 281 -17.06 15.59 -1.99
N PRO A 282 -18.40 15.49 -1.85
CA PRO A 282 -19.03 14.82 -0.72
C PRO A 282 -18.50 13.41 -0.53
N GLU A 283 -18.46 12.93 0.71
CA GLU A 283 -17.83 11.63 1.05
C GLU A 283 -18.47 10.46 0.27
N GLY A 284 -19.80 10.43 0.19
CA GLY A 284 -20.53 9.39 -0.54
C GLY A 284 -20.32 9.39 -2.06
N GLN A 285 -19.71 10.45 -2.63
CA GLN A 285 -19.46 10.56 -4.07
C GLN A 285 -17.97 10.39 -4.42
N LEU A 286 -17.07 10.27 -3.44
CA LEU A 286 -15.64 10.25 -3.66
C LEU A 286 -15.19 9.10 -4.58
N VAL A 287 -15.74 7.91 -4.39
CA VAL A 287 -15.43 6.74 -5.23
C VAL A 287 -15.86 7.00 -6.66
N GLN A 288 -17.12 7.37 -6.86
CA GLN A 288 -17.67 7.59 -8.20
C GLN A 288 -16.92 8.70 -8.93
N ASN A 289 -16.73 9.85 -8.28
CA ASN A 289 -16.05 10.99 -8.87
C ASN A 289 -14.59 10.68 -9.19
N HIS A 290 -13.90 9.85 -8.37
CA HIS A 290 -12.55 9.38 -8.67
C HIS A 290 -12.54 8.46 -9.89
N MET A 291 -13.52 7.58 -10.04
CA MET A 291 -13.63 6.71 -11.21
C MET A 291 -13.99 7.50 -12.49
N ASP A 292 -14.72 8.60 -12.35
CA ASP A 292 -15.18 9.42 -13.49
C ASP A 292 -14.06 10.27 -14.10
N ILE A 293 -13.00 10.61 -13.35
CA ILE A 293 -11.85 11.30 -13.95
C ILE A 293 -10.97 10.36 -14.78
N MET A 294 -11.15 9.05 -14.68
CA MET A 294 -10.48 8.08 -15.55
C MET A 294 -11.16 8.06 -16.91
N LEU A 295 -10.39 8.31 -17.96
CA LEU A 295 -10.89 8.52 -19.32
C LEU A 295 -10.86 7.23 -20.16
N ASP A 296 -11.76 7.13 -21.12
CA ASP A 296 -11.73 6.04 -22.11
C ASP A 296 -10.68 6.34 -23.21
N PRO A 297 -9.59 5.57 -23.28
CA PRO A 297 -8.54 5.79 -24.29
C PRO A 297 -8.99 5.43 -25.72
N ASN A 298 -10.20 4.91 -25.91
CA ASN A 298 -10.76 4.60 -27.23
C ASN A 298 -11.72 5.70 -27.72
N ASP A 299 -12.08 6.64 -26.87
CA ASP A 299 -12.93 7.78 -27.22
C ASP A 299 -12.14 8.77 -28.12
N PRO A 300 -12.65 9.13 -29.31
CA PRO A 300 -11.98 10.05 -30.21
C PRO A 300 -11.70 11.44 -29.60
N GLU A 301 -12.60 11.95 -28.76
CA GLU A 301 -12.41 13.23 -28.06
C GLU A 301 -11.28 13.16 -27.03
N VAL A 302 -11.20 12.06 -26.27
CA VAL A 302 -10.10 11.80 -25.34
C VAL A 302 -8.77 11.67 -26.05
N ILE A 303 -8.73 10.97 -27.18
CA ILE A 303 -7.53 10.84 -28.02
C ILE A 303 -7.08 12.20 -28.53
N ALA A 304 -8.01 13.00 -29.08
CA ALA A 304 -7.69 14.33 -29.57
C ALA A 304 -7.18 15.25 -28.46
N GLY A 305 -7.84 15.26 -27.30
CA GLY A 305 -7.40 16.02 -26.13
C GLY A 305 -6.04 15.57 -25.60
N ALA A 306 -5.77 14.27 -25.53
CA ALA A 306 -4.48 13.73 -25.11
C ALA A 306 -3.35 14.18 -26.06
N LYS A 307 -3.57 14.13 -27.37
CA LYS A 307 -2.61 14.61 -28.37
C LYS A 307 -2.36 16.13 -28.26
N ALA A 308 -3.42 16.90 -28.09
CA ALA A 308 -3.32 18.36 -27.88
C ALA A 308 -2.49 18.72 -26.65
N ASN A 309 -2.55 17.88 -25.60
CA ASN A 309 -1.75 18.01 -24.38
C ASN A 309 -0.36 17.34 -24.47
N GLY A 310 0.09 16.96 -25.66
CA GLY A 310 1.43 16.41 -25.88
C GLY A 310 1.63 14.96 -25.48
N VAL A 311 0.57 14.19 -25.21
CA VAL A 311 0.67 12.77 -24.89
C VAL A 311 1.07 11.99 -26.15
N ALA A 312 2.17 11.23 -26.08
CA ALA A 312 2.69 10.47 -27.20
C ALA A 312 1.71 9.37 -27.66
N ASP A 313 1.66 9.13 -28.98
CA ASP A 313 0.83 8.07 -29.57
C ASP A 313 1.12 6.67 -28.98
N SER A 314 2.37 6.40 -28.59
CA SER A 314 2.76 5.16 -27.92
C SER A 314 2.08 5.00 -26.57
N THR A 315 1.95 6.09 -25.81
CA THR A 315 1.27 6.12 -24.50
C THR A 315 -0.23 5.90 -24.67
N ILE A 316 -0.86 6.55 -25.67
CA ILE A 316 -2.28 6.34 -25.99
C ILE A 316 -2.54 4.88 -26.36
N ARG A 317 -1.72 4.30 -27.26
CA ARG A 317 -1.84 2.87 -27.62
C ARG A 317 -1.64 1.95 -26.40
N SER A 318 -0.76 2.30 -25.48
CA SER A 318 -0.55 1.56 -24.24
C SER A 318 -1.76 1.65 -23.33
N ALA A 319 -2.41 2.80 -23.23
CA ALA A 319 -3.65 2.98 -22.47
C ALA A 319 -4.81 2.17 -23.06
N GLN A 320 -4.96 2.12 -24.39
CA GLN A 320 -5.97 1.32 -25.07
C GLN A 320 -5.83 -0.19 -24.81
N LYS A 321 -4.61 -0.68 -24.66
CA LYS A 321 -4.30 -2.09 -24.34
C LYS A 321 -4.25 -2.37 -22.83
N SER A 322 -4.35 -1.34 -21.99
CA SER A 322 -4.14 -1.42 -20.57
C SER A 322 -5.14 -2.35 -19.87
N PRO A 323 -4.68 -3.35 -19.12
CA PRO A 323 -5.58 -4.13 -18.26
C PRO A 323 -6.17 -3.27 -17.14
N VAL A 324 -5.46 -2.26 -16.68
CA VAL A 324 -5.93 -1.34 -15.63
C VAL A 324 -7.17 -0.59 -16.09
N TYR A 325 -7.16 -0.02 -17.30
CA TYR A 325 -8.34 0.61 -17.90
C TYR A 325 -9.54 -0.36 -17.94
N LYS A 326 -9.31 -1.60 -18.33
CA LYS A 326 -10.39 -2.61 -18.43
C LYS A 326 -11.03 -2.87 -17.05
N PHE A 327 -10.24 -3.12 -16.02
CA PHE A 327 -10.74 -3.38 -14.66
C PHE A 327 -11.42 -2.16 -14.03
N VAL A 328 -10.81 -0.98 -14.21
CA VAL A 328 -11.24 0.25 -13.53
C VAL A 328 -12.43 0.89 -14.23
N LYS A 329 -12.34 1.12 -15.55
CA LYS A 329 -13.36 1.89 -16.29
C LYS A 329 -14.30 1.02 -17.10
N LYS A 330 -13.77 0.08 -17.91
CA LYS A 330 -14.60 -0.69 -18.83
C LYS A 330 -15.53 -1.68 -18.12
N TRP A 331 -15.02 -2.38 -17.10
CA TRP A 331 -15.78 -3.40 -16.34
C TRP A 331 -16.27 -2.88 -15.00
N GLY A 332 -15.70 -1.81 -14.46
CA GLY A 332 -16.08 -1.25 -13.15
C GLY A 332 -15.85 -2.20 -11.98
N LEU A 333 -14.90 -3.13 -12.08
CA LEU A 333 -14.67 -4.18 -11.09
C LEU A 333 -13.64 -3.79 -10.02
N ALA A 334 -12.76 -2.84 -10.31
CA ALA A 334 -11.67 -2.46 -9.41
C ALA A 334 -11.95 -1.10 -8.77
N LEU A 335 -11.88 -1.05 -7.45
CA LEU A 335 -12.20 0.11 -6.62
C LEU A 335 -10.95 0.63 -5.88
N PRO A 336 -10.88 1.93 -5.59
CA PRO A 336 -9.82 2.50 -4.75
C PRO A 336 -10.00 2.12 -3.29
N LEU A 337 -8.90 1.93 -2.57
CA LEU A 337 -8.91 1.70 -1.12
C LEU A 337 -8.95 3.04 -0.38
N HIS A 338 -9.86 3.19 0.59
CA HIS A 338 -9.96 4.36 1.46
C HIS A 338 -10.09 5.70 0.71
N SER A 339 -11.14 5.84 -0.07
CA SER A 339 -11.44 7.08 -0.81
C SER A 339 -11.66 8.28 0.10
N GLU A 340 -12.10 8.06 1.35
CA GLU A 340 -12.29 9.06 2.39
C GLU A 340 -10.99 9.80 2.77
N PHE A 341 -9.84 9.26 2.43
CA PHE A 341 -8.56 9.96 2.60
C PHE A 341 -8.31 11.04 1.55
N ARG A 342 -9.14 11.11 0.51
CA ARG A 342 -9.14 12.13 -0.57
C ARG A 342 -7.81 12.25 -1.31
N THR A 343 -7.00 11.20 -1.28
CA THR A 343 -5.69 11.16 -1.95
C THR A 343 -5.73 10.64 -3.38
N MET A 344 -6.87 10.09 -3.80
CA MET A 344 -7.08 9.46 -5.11
C MET A 344 -5.98 8.46 -5.46
N PRO A 345 -6.00 7.27 -4.84
CA PRO A 345 -5.00 6.23 -5.07
C PRO A 345 -5.04 5.73 -6.51
N MET A 346 -3.85 5.49 -7.11
CA MET A 346 -3.69 4.86 -8.42
C MET A 346 -3.43 3.36 -8.34
N LEU A 347 -3.66 2.78 -7.17
CA LEU A 347 -3.78 1.36 -6.92
C LEU A 347 -5.25 1.04 -6.62
N PHE A 348 -5.83 0.19 -7.43
CA PHE A 348 -7.21 -0.26 -7.32
C PHE A 348 -7.24 -1.75 -6.96
N TYR A 349 -8.32 -2.17 -6.35
CA TYR A 349 -8.51 -3.54 -5.91
C TYR A 349 -9.79 -4.12 -6.49
N VAL A 350 -9.69 -5.30 -7.09
CA VAL A 350 -10.88 -6.14 -7.33
C VAL A 350 -11.20 -6.82 -6.01
N PRO A 351 -12.38 -6.55 -5.41
CA PRO A 351 -12.75 -7.10 -4.11
C PRO A 351 -12.76 -8.63 -4.10
N PRO A 352 -12.55 -9.26 -2.95
CA PRO A 352 -12.69 -10.70 -2.81
C PRO A 352 -14.18 -11.11 -2.90
N LEU A 353 -14.43 -12.30 -3.43
CA LEU A 353 -15.73 -12.93 -3.34
C LEU A 353 -15.86 -13.57 -1.96
N LEU A 354 -16.42 -12.83 -1.04
CA LEU A 354 -16.68 -13.33 0.30
C LEU A 354 -17.77 -14.43 0.26
N PRO A 355 -17.72 -15.44 1.15
CA PRO A 355 -18.70 -16.53 1.20
C PRO A 355 -20.14 -16.03 1.27
N VAL A 356 -20.41 -14.95 2.00
CA VAL A 356 -21.71 -14.29 2.10
C VAL A 356 -22.19 -13.77 0.74
N MET A 357 -21.31 -13.13 -0.03
CA MET A 357 -21.65 -12.62 -1.36
C MET A 357 -21.85 -13.76 -2.36
N ALA A 358 -21.08 -14.84 -2.25
CA ALA A 358 -21.25 -16.03 -3.08
C ALA A 358 -22.58 -16.76 -2.83
N SER A 359 -23.11 -16.68 -1.60
CA SER A 359 -24.41 -17.27 -1.26
C SER A 359 -25.58 -16.44 -1.80
N LEU A 360 -25.49 -15.11 -1.80
CA LEU A 360 -26.52 -14.22 -2.35
C LEU A 360 -26.72 -14.40 -3.85
N GLY A 361 -25.66 -14.61 -4.61
CA GLY A 361 -25.73 -14.86 -6.06
C GLY A 361 -26.37 -16.20 -6.46
N LYS A 362 -26.63 -17.09 -5.51
CA LYS A 362 -27.35 -18.36 -5.74
C LYS A 362 -28.84 -18.26 -5.45
N ALA A 363 -29.26 -17.28 -4.68
CA ALA A 363 -30.67 -17.08 -4.31
C ALA A 363 -31.54 -16.57 -5.48
N ASP A 364 -30.95 -15.88 -6.45
CA ASP A 364 -31.66 -15.31 -7.61
C ASP A 364 -31.79 -16.29 -8.79
N LYS A 365 -31.44 -17.56 -8.62
CA LYS A 365 -31.52 -18.59 -9.69
C LYS A 365 -32.60 -19.68 -9.44
N ASN A 366 -33.52 -19.45 -8.49
CA ASN A 366 -34.68 -20.32 -8.28
C ASN A 366 -35.99 -19.57 -8.57
#